data_e10af193de0aa3fba0433789bfbb4571
#
_entry.id   e10af193de0aa3fba0433789bfbb4571
#
_cell.length_a   1.000
_cell.length_b   1.000
_cell.length_c   1.000
_cell.angle_alpha   90.00
_cell.angle_beta   90.00
_cell.angle_gamma   90.00
#
_symmetry.space_group_name_H-M   'P 1'
#
loop_
_entity.id
_entity.type
_entity.pdbx_description
1 polymer ?
#
loop_
_entity_poly.entity_id
_entity_poly.type
_entity_poly.pdbx_seq_one_letter_code
_entity_poly.pdbx_strand_id
1 'polypeptide(L)'
;MRLRKKRIKPMHINDITIIDDSKLKKAITAAALGNAMEWFDFGVYGFVAFALGQVFFPGADPGIQMIAALATFSVPFLVRPLGGLFFGALGDKFGRQKVLSVTIIIMSVSTFCIGLIPGYATIGIWAPILLLLAKLAQGFSVGGEYTGAAIFVAEYSPDRKRGFLGSWLDFGSIAGFILGAGVVVLISSIVGETNFLEWGWRIPFFIAAPLGLIGIYLRHALEETPTFQQHVDKIDSDSRKDIAEPPKVSFREILTKQWKPLIVCVGMVIATNVTYYMLLTYMPSYLSHSLHYSEDHGVLIIIAIMVGMLFVQPFMGLLSDRFGRKPFVIIGSIGLFILAIPCFILINSGVVGLIFAGLLILAVLLNCFIGVMASTLPAMFPTHIRYSALAIAFNISVLIAGLTPTIAAWLVEATGNLYMPAYYLMVVAVIGLVTGIFMKETANRPLKGATPAASDRAEAKEILQEHHDNIEQKIEDIDAQIVELEAKRKNLTAQHPDID
;
A
#
# COMPACT_ATOMS: atom_id res chain seq x y z
N MET A 1 -9.31 38.21 25.35
CA MET A 1 -9.30 36.99 24.51
C MET A 1 -10.09 35.89 25.24
N ARG A 2 -11.37 35.64 24.91
CA ARG A 2 -12.21 34.65 25.59
C ARG A 2 -11.79 33.26 25.10
N LEU A 3 -11.03 32.53 25.91
CA LEU A 3 -10.79 31.08 25.72
C LEU A 3 -12.14 30.37 25.83
N ARG A 4 -12.69 29.90 24.71
CA ARG A 4 -13.83 28.98 24.69
C ARG A 4 -13.37 27.70 25.38
N LYS A 5 -13.73 27.48 26.64
CA LYS A 5 -13.57 26.20 27.34
C LYS A 5 -14.33 25.14 26.53
N LYS A 6 -13.62 24.35 25.71
CA LYS A 6 -14.18 23.10 25.21
C LYS A 6 -14.37 22.21 26.42
N ARG A 7 -15.61 22.05 26.87
CA ARG A 7 -15.95 20.98 27.85
C ARG A 7 -15.61 19.65 27.21
N ILE A 8 -14.63 18.97 27.73
CA ILE A 8 -14.34 17.56 27.39
C ILE A 8 -15.55 16.78 27.90
N LYS A 9 -16.37 16.22 27.01
CA LYS A 9 -17.45 15.31 27.42
C LYS A 9 -16.83 14.05 28.00
N PRO A 10 -17.29 13.57 29.16
CA PRO A 10 -16.85 12.28 29.67
C PRO A 10 -17.17 11.19 28.63
N MET A 11 -16.24 10.27 28.41
CA MET A 11 -16.44 9.12 27.53
C MET A 11 -17.31 8.09 28.26
N HIS A 12 -18.31 7.56 27.58
CA HIS A 12 -19.16 6.48 28.06
C HIS A 12 -18.95 5.23 27.23
N ILE A 13 -19.29 4.07 27.76
CA ILE A 13 -19.15 2.77 27.05
C ILE A 13 -19.91 2.77 25.71
N ASN A 14 -21.01 3.52 25.61
CA ASN A 14 -21.80 3.67 24.40
C ASN A 14 -21.13 4.53 23.32
N ASP A 15 -20.05 5.24 23.67
CA ASP A 15 -19.23 6.00 22.73
C ASP A 15 -18.15 5.11 22.08
N ILE A 16 -18.01 3.85 22.50
CA ILE A 16 -17.08 2.86 21.96
C ILE A 16 -17.85 1.94 21.01
N THR A 17 -17.37 1.83 19.78
CA THR A 17 -17.97 0.98 18.75
C THR A 17 -17.52 -0.47 18.94
N ILE A 18 -18.44 -1.40 19.19
CA ILE A 18 -18.15 -2.84 19.23
C ILE A 18 -18.33 -3.40 17.81
N ILE A 19 -17.30 -4.06 17.30
CA ILE A 19 -17.25 -4.57 15.95
C ILE A 19 -17.73 -6.03 15.92
N ASP A 20 -18.64 -6.35 15.01
CA ASP A 20 -19.12 -7.70 14.77
C ASP A 20 -18.04 -8.54 14.05
N ASP A 21 -17.56 -9.60 14.69
CA ASP A 21 -16.53 -10.49 14.18
C ASP A 21 -16.88 -11.13 12.84
N SER A 22 -18.16 -11.44 12.58
CA SER A 22 -18.61 -12.04 11.32
C SER A 22 -18.49 -11.06 10.16
N LYS A 23 -18.93 -9.81 10.39
CA LYS A 23 -18.81 -8.72 9.41
C LYS A 23 -17.35 -8.36 9.18
N LEU A 24 -16.54 -8.31 10.23
CA LEU A 24 -15.11 -8.05 10.17
C LEU A 24 -14.37 -9.06 9.29
N LYS A 25 -14.56 -10.37 9.54
CA LYS A 25 -13.93 -11.44 8.75
C LYS A 25 -14.32 -11.36 7.28
N LYS A 26 -15.60 -11.15 6.96
CA LYS A 26 -16.06 -10.99 5.58
C LYS A 26 -15.43 -9.77 4.91
N ALA A 27 -15.37 -8.65 5.60
CA ALA A 27 -14.80 -7.41 5.10
C ALA A 27 -13.31 -7.56 4.76
N ILE A 28 -12.52 -8.14 5.66
CA ILE A 28 -11.07 -8.35 5.47
C ILE A 28 -10.79 -9.35 4.36
N THR A 29 -11.52 -10.49 4.35
CA THR A 29 -11.36 -11.50 3.29
C THR A 29 -11.66 -10.91 1.92
N ALA A 30 -12.72 -10.14 1.78
CA ALA A 30 -13.08 -9.55 0.51
C ALA A 30 -12.09 -8.44 0.07
N ALA A 31 -11.57 -7.65 1.01
CA ALA A 31 -10.53 -6.67 0.72
C ALA A 31 -9.22 -7.35 0.28
N ALA A 32 -8.79 -8.41 0.99
CA ALA A 32 -7.60 -9.18 0.65
C ALA A 32 -7.73 -9.87 -0.72
N LEU A 33 -8.89 -10.50 -1.01
CA LEU A 33 -9.15 -11.14 -2.30
C LEU A 33 -9.20 -10.12 -3.44
N GLY A 34 -9.89 -8.98 -3.25
CA GLY A 34 -9.91 -7.91 -4.25
C GLY A 34 -8.51 -7.41 -4.58
N ASN A 35 -7.71 -7.20 -3.55
CA ASN A 35 -6.33 -6.78 -3.71
C ASN A 35 -5.46 -7.87 -4.38
N ALA A 36 -5.67 -9.16 -4.06
CA ALA A 36 -4.99 -10.28 -4.72
C ALA A 36 -5.23 -10.30 -6.23
N MET A 37 -6.44 -9.95 -6.67
CA MET A 37 -6.78 -9.92 -8.10
C MET A 37 -6.10 -8.76 -8.82
N GLU A 38 -5.99 -7.59 -8.19
CA GLU A 38 -5.23 -6.46 -8.73
C GLU A 38 -3.75 -6.86 -8.91
N TRP A 39 -3.15 -7.47 -7.90
CA TRP A 39 -1.74 -7.83 -7.90
C TRP A 39 -1.41 -9.08 -8.74
N PHE A 40 -2.39 -9.92 -9.05
CA PHE A 40 -2.25 -10.99 -10.04
C PHE A 40 -1.81 -10.44 -11.40
N ASP A 41 -2.46 -9.38 -11.88
CA ASP A 41 -2.13 -8.77 -13.17
C ASP A 41 -0.71 -8.20 -13.20
N PHE A 42 -0.29 -7.56 -12.10
CA PHE A 42 1.09 -7.07 -11.96
C PHE A 42 2.10 -8.21 -11.92
N GLY A 43 1.76 -9.30 -11.20
CA GLY A 43 2.56 -10.53 -11.15
C GLY A 43 2.74 -11.13 -12.53
N VAL A 44 1.65 -11.40 -13.24
CA VAL A 44 1.71 -11.93 -14.62
C VAL A 44 2.63 -11.08 -15.48
N TYR A 45 2.41 -9.76 -15.53
CA TYR A 45 3.20 -8.89 -16.40
C TYR A 45 4.69 -8.86 -16.01
N GLY A 46 5.02 -8.83 -14.73
CA GLY A 46 6.41 -8.85 -14.26
C GLY A 46 7.15 -10.12 -14.69
N PHE A 47 6.48 -11.26 -14.65
CA PHE A 47 7.08 -12.56 -15.00
C PHE A 47 7.06 -12.89 -16.51
N VAL A 48 6.19 -12.24 -17.30
CA VAL A 48 6.23 -12.37 -18.77
C VAL A 48 6.96 -11.21 -19.46
N ALA A 49 7.56 -10.27 -18.71
CA ALA A 49 8.17 -9.06 -19.26
C ALA A 49 9.23 -9.36 -20.36
N PHE A 50 10.02 -10.41 -20.18
CA PHE A 50 11.01 -10.84 -21.18
C PHE A 50 10.33 -11.30 -22.48
N ALA A 51 9.32 -12.15 -22.40
CA ALA A 51 8.57 -12.63 -23.56
C ALA A 51 7.87 -11.44 -24.28
N LEU A 52 7.28 -10.52 -23.53
CA LEU A 52 6.67 -9.31 -24.11
C LEU A 52 7.69 -8.42 -24.80
N GLY A 53 8.92 -8.31 -24.24
CA GLY A 53 10.02 -7.60 -24.88
C GLY A 53 10.33 -8.14 -26.29
N GLN A 54 10.42 -9.44 -26.43
CA GLN A 54 10.69 -10.11 -27.71
C GLN A 54 9.51 -10.01 -28.69
N VAL A 55 8.29 -10.17 -28.21
CA VAL A 55 7.08 -10.20 -29.06
C VAL A 55 6.68 -8.80 -29.55
N PHE A 56 6.83 -7.77 -28.72
CA PHE A 56 6.33 -6.42 -29.00
C PHE A 56 7.42 -5.44 -29.43
N PHE A 57 8.71 -5.73 -29.13
CA PHE A 57 9.83 -4.85 -29.43
C PHE A 57 10.98 -5.58 -30.16
N PRO A 58 10.70 -6.39 -31.22
CA PRO A 58 11.74 -7.13 -31.93
C PRO A 58 12.72 -6.17 -32.62
N GLY A 59 13.98 -6.62 -32.77
CA GLY A 59 15.02 -5.90 -33.50
C GLY A 59 15.82 -4.89 -32.66
N ALA A 60 15.51 -4.71 -31.39
CA ALA A 60 16.36 -3.98 -30.43
C ALA A 60 17.30 -4.97 -29.71
N ASP A 61 18.36 -4.43 -29.09
CA ASP A 61 19.21 -5.22 -28.21
C ASP A 61 18.39 -5.79 -27.04
N PRO A 62 18.73 -6.99 -26.49
CA PRO A 62 17.99 -7.62 -25.40
C PRO A 62 17.81 -6.72 -24.19
N GLY A 63 18.82 -5.88 -23.83
CA GLY A 63 18.71 -4.91 -22.74
C GLY A 63 17.66 -3.83 -23.04
N ILE A 64 17.61 -3.32 -24.27
CA ILE A 64 16.61 -2.34 -24.70
C ILE A 64 15.21 -2.96 -24.73
N GLN A 65 15.07 -4.21 -25.18
CA GLN A 65 13.79 -4.94 -25.14
C GLN A 65 13.26 -5.07 -23.71
N MET A 66 14.13 -5.43 -22.78
CA MET A 66 13.79 -5.53 -21.35
C MET A 66 13.37 -4.17 -20.79
N ILE A 67 14.13 -3.10 -21.05
CA ILE A 67 13.79 -1.74 -20.59
C ILE A 67 12.43 -1.31 -21.17
N ALA A 68 12.16 -1.58 -22.45
CA ALA A 68 10.90 -1.22 -23.09
C ALA A 68 9.70 -1.98 -22.48
N ALA A 69 9.87 -3.28 -22.17
CA ALA A 69 8.85 -4.08 -21.49
C ALA A 69 8.58 -3.56 -20.07
N LEU A 70 9.63 -3.27 -19.29
CA LEU A 70 9.51 -2.73 -17.94
C LEU A 70 9.00 -1.28 -17.93
N ALA A 71 9.34 -0.47 -18.94
CA ALA A 71 8.76 0.86 -19.13
C ALA A 71 7.25 0.77 -19.39
N THR A 72 6.81 -0.19 -20.20
CA THR A 72 5.39 -0.45 -20.45
C THR A 72 4.67 -0.93 -19.15
N PHE A 73 5.35 -1.68 -18.29
CA PHE A 73 4.86 -1.99 -16.93
C PHE A 73 4.65 -0.73 -16.09
N SER A 74 5.53 0.25 -16.23
CA SER A 74 5.48 1.49 -15.44
C SER A 74 4.42 2.49 -15.90
N VAL A 75 3.95 2.40 -17.15
CA VAL A 75 2.95 3.33 -17.73
C VAL A 75 1.64 3.44 -16.94
N PRO A 76 1.04 2.37 -16.43
CA PRO A 76 -0.17 2.46 -15.60
C PRO A 76 -0.04 3.45 -14.45
N PHE A 77 1.12 3.55 -13.83
CA PHE A 77 1.35 4.42 -12.68
C PHE A 77 1.30 5.92 -13.02
N LEU A 78 1.57 6.29 -14.30
CA LEU A 78 1.50 7.67 -14.77
C LEU A 78 0.05 8.20 -14.80
N VAL A 79 -0.90 7.35 -15.16
CA VAL A 79 -2.32 7.72 -15.28
C VAL A 79 -3.15 7.42 -14.03
N ARG A 80 -2.60 6.67 -13.09
CA ARG A 80 -3.24 6.28 -11.83
C ARG A 80 -3.78 7.47 -11.03
N PRO A 81 -3.06 8.60 -10.88
CA PRO A 81 -3.59 9.79 -10.20
C PRO A 81 -4.84 10.37 -10.88
N LEU A 82 -4.89 10.37 -12.21
CA LEU A 82 -6.06 10.85 -12.96
C LEU A 82 -7.27 9.92 -12.76
N GLY A 83 -7.03 8.61 -12.80
CA GLY A 83 -8.04 7.59 -12.48
C GLY A 83 -8.58 7.74 -11.06
N GLY A 84 -7.70 7.94 -10.08
CA GLY A 84 -8.08 8.16 -8.68
C GLY A 84 -8.96 9.38 -8.48
N LEU A 85 -8.66 10.49 -9.15
CA LEU A 85 -9.50 11.70 -9.12
C LEU A 85 -10.86 11.47 -9.79
N PHE A 86 -10.88 10.82 -10.95
CA PHE A 86 -12.11 10.54 -11.70
C PHE A 86 -13.02 9.57 -10.96
N PHE A 87 -12.53 8.39 -10.61
CA PHE A 87 -13.31 7.38 -9.91
C PHE A 87 -13.62 7.75 -8.46
N GLY A 88 -12.76 8.55 -7.82
CA GLY A 88 -13.04 9.12 -6.51
C GLY A 88 -14.28 10.01 -6.53
N ALA A 89 -14.37 10.95 -7.47
CA ALA A 89 -15.52 11.82 -7.64
C ALA A 89 -16.80 11.03 -8.02
N LEU A 90 -16.68 10.00 -8.87
CA LEU A 90 -17.80 9.11 -9.18
C LEU A 90 -18.26 8.31 -7.95
N GLY A 91 -17.32 7.84 -7.12
CA GLY A 91 -17.61 7.08 -5.92
C GLY A 91 -18.37 7.89 -4.87
N ASP A 92 -18.04 9.17 -4.75
CA ASP A 92 -18.77 10.09 -3.87
C ASP A 92 -20.19 10.38 -4.37
N LYS A 93 -20.41 10.29 -5.69
CA LYS A 93 -21.71 10.57 -6.31
C LYS A 93 -22.63 9.34 -6.44
N PHE A 94 -22.07 8.19 -6.83
CA PHE A 94 -22.87 6.98 -7.19
C PHE A 94 -22.72 5.83 -6.17
N GLY A 95 -21.93 6.01 -5.14
CA GLY A 95 -21.58 4.97 -4.16
C GLY A 95 -20.26 4.26 -4.50
N ARG A 96 -19.52 3.91 -3.46
CA ARG A 96 -18.15 3.34 -3.60
C ARG A 96 -18.19 1.93 -4.20
N GLN A 97 -19.18 1.10 -3.80
CA GLN A 97 -19.32 -0.27 -4.26
C GLN A 97 -19.50 -0.36 -5.79
N LYS A 98 -20.36 0.49 -6.37
CA LYS A 98 -20.62 0.50 -7.83
C LYS A 98 -19.37 0.90 -8.62
N VAL A 99 -18.69 1.94 -8.16
CA VAL A 99 -17.48 2.43 -8.83
C VAL A 99 -16.36 1.40 -8.78
N LEU A 100 -16.15 0.77 -7.63
CA LEU A 100 -15.17 -0.30 -7.48
C LEU A 100 -15.48 -1.51 -8.37
N SER A 101 -16.76 -1.82 -8.61
CA SER A 101 -17.14 -2.88 -9.57
C SER A 101 -16.80 -2.50 -11.01
N VAL A 102 -17.02 -1.24 -11.39
CA VAL A 102 -16.65 -0.74 -12.72
C VAL A 102 -15.13 -0.74 -12.92
N THR A 103 -14.35 -0.36 -11.91
CA THR A 103 -12.88 -0.37 -12.01
C THR A 103 -12.33 -1.77 -12.22
N ILE A 104 -12.86 -2.79 -11.52
CA ILE A 104 -12.46 -4.19 -11.73
C ILE A 104 -12.83 -4.66 -13.16
N ILE A 105 -14.00 -4.29 -13.67
CA ILE A 105 -14.39 -4.66 -15.04
C ILE A 105 -13.40 -4.08 -16.04
N ILE A 106 -13.09 -2.79 -15.94
CA ILE A 106 -12.14 -2.13 -16.85
C ILE A 106 -10.76 -2.79 -16.75
N MET A 107 -10.28 -3.05 -15.53
CA MET A 107 -9.00 -3.72 -15.30
C MET A 107 -8.97 -5.12 -15.94
N SER A 108 -9.94 -5.97 -15.63
CA SER A 108 -10.00 -7.34 -16.13
C SER A 108 -10.14 -7.42 -17.65
N VAL A 109 -10.96 -6.54 -18.24
CA VAL A 109 -11.11 -6.45 -19.70
C VAL A 109 -9.81 -5.97 -20.34
N SER A 110 -9.15 -4.96 -19.77
CA SER A 110 -7.87 -4.46 -20.30
C SER A 110 -6.80 -5.54 -20.25
N THR A 111 -6.70 -6.29 -19.14
CA THR A 111 -5.75 -7.41 -19.00
C THR A 111 -6.05 -8.52 -19.99
N PHE A 112 -7.30 -8.92 -20.12
CA PHE A 112 -7.72 -9.91 -21.12
C PHE A 112 -7.38 -9.49 -22.55
N CYS A 113 -7.61 -8.22 -22.89
CA CYS A 113 -7.28 -7.67 -24.21
C CYS A 113 -5.78 -7.74 -24.52
N ILE A 114 -4.88 -7.63 -23.52
CA ILE A 114 -3.44 -7.80 -23.75
C ILE A 114 -3.14 -9.17 -24.37
N GLY A 115 -3.78 -10.24 -23.87
CA GLY A 115 -3.64 -11.58 -24.44
C GLY A 115 -4.13 -11.74 -25.88
N LEU A 116 -5.04 -10.86 -26.35
CA LEU A 116 -5.57 -10.87 -27.71
C LEU A 116 -4.72 -10.09 -28.70
N ILE A 117 -3.78 -9.23 -28.26
CA ILE A 117 -3.00 -8.37 -29.15
C ILE A 117 -2.06 -9.26 -30.01
N PRO A 118 -2.10 -9.14 -31.35
CA PRO A 118 -1.13 -9.79 -32.20
C PRO A 118 0.29 -9.20 -31.98
N GLY A 119 1.33 -10.03 -32.17
CA GLY A 119 2.71 -9.58 -32.03
C GLY A 119 3.13 -8.60 -33.13
N TYR A 120 4.29 -7.97 -32.91
CA TYR A 120 4.86 -6.99 -33.86
C TYR A 120 5.04 -7.57 -35.28
N ALA A 121 5.40 -8.85 -35.40
CA ALA A 121 5.55 -9.54 -36.69
C ALA A 121 4.25 -9.52 -37.54
N THR A 122 3.07 -9.39 -36.91
CA THR A 122 1.77 -9.44 -37.58
C THR A 122 1.24 -8.04 -37.91
N ILE A 123 1.27 -7.12 -36.93
CA ILE A 123 0.63 -5.80 -37.04
C ILE A 123 1.60 -4.63 -36.88
N GLY A 124 2.92 -4.91 -36.85
CA GLY A 124 3.97 -3.88 -36.78
C GLY A 124 3.80 -2.99 -35.53
N ILE A 125 4.01 -1.68 -35.72
CA ILE A 125 3.98 -0.66 -34.66
C ILE A 125 2.65 -0.60 -33.88
N TRP A 126 1.56 -1.12 -34.45
CA TRP A 126 0.28 -1.16 -33.76
C TRP A 126 0.30 -2.10 -32.55
N ALA A 127 1.17 -3.12 -32.52
CA ALA A 127 1.27 -4.06 -31.41
C ALA A 127 1.68 -3.35 -30.11
N PRO A 128 2.83 -2.64 -30.02
CA PRO A 128 3.18 -1.89 -28.81
C PRO A 128 2.22 -0.73 -28.49
N ILE A 129 1.59 -0.10 -29.51
CA ILE A 129 0.59 0.96 -29.28
C ILE A 129 -0.64 0.38 -28.57
N LEU A 130 -1.19 -0.75 -29.03
CA LEU A 130 -2.33 -1.40 -28.42
C LEU A 130 -1.99 -1.91 -27.00
N LEU A 131 -0.79 -2.46 -26.80
CA LEU A 131 -0.30 -2.83 -25.48
C LEU A 131 -0.27 -1.62 -24.53
N LEU A 132 0.26 -0.49 -25.01
CA LEU A 132 0.30 0.76 -24.24
C LEU A 132 -1.11 1.26 -23.88
N LEU A 133 -2.04 1.25 -24.84
CA LEU A 133 -3.43 1.66 -24.59
C LEU A 133 -4.14 0.77 -23.56
N ALA A 134 -3.95 -0.55 -23.66
CA ALA A 134 -4.49 -1.49 -22.67
C ALA A 134 -3.90 -1.22 -21.27
N LYS A 135 -2.60 -0.95 -21.18
CA LYS A 135 -1.92 -0.59 -19.93
C LYS A 135 -2.38 0.75 -19.36
N LEU A 136 -2.62 1.75 -20.19
CA LEU A 136 -3.18 3.03 -19.76
C LEU A 136 -4.59 2.86 -19.20
N ALA A 137 -5.46 2.08 -19.88
CA ALA A 137 -6.81 1.79 -19.39
C ALA A 137 -6.77 1.04 -18.04
N GLN A 138 -5.88 0.06 -17.90
CA GLN A 138 -5.65 -0.67 -16.66
C GLN A 138 -5.22 0.27 -15.53
N GLY A 139 -4.21 1.12 -15.75
CA GLY A 139 -3.71 2.06 -14.75
C GLY A 139 -4.74 3.11 -14.35
N PHE A 140 -5.54 3.60 -15.31
CA PHE A 140 -6.62 4.54 -15.04
C PHE A 140 -7.69 3.95 -14.11
N SER A 141 -8.02 2.66 -14.26
CA SER A 141 -9.04 1.99 -13.44
C SER A 141 -8.62 1.80 -11.98
N VAL A 142 -7.34 1.54 -11.73
CA VAL A 142 -6.82 1.09 -10.41
C VAL A 142 -6.54 2.25 -9.43
N GLY A 143 -6.63 3.52 -9.86
CA GLY A 143 -6.14 4.70 -9.12
C GLY A 143 -6.67 4.94 -7.71
N GLY A 144 -7.78 4.32 -7.28
CA GLY A 144 -8.36 4.49 -5.93
C GLY A 144 -8.53 3.20 -5.15
N GLU A 145 -8.18 2.04 -5.71
CA GLU A 145 -8.59 0.74 -5.19
C GLU A 145 -7.86 0.37 -3.88
N TYR A 146 -6.54 0.38 -3.88
CA TYR A 146 -5.76 0.06 -2.68
C TYR A 146 -6.07 1.01 -1.51
N THR A 147 -6.14 2.32 -1.78
CA THR A 147 -6.41 3.32 -0.74
C THR A 147 -7.80 3.13 -0.12
N GLY A 148 -8.80 2.84 -0.95
CA GLY A 148 -10.14 2.51 -0.50
C GLY A 148 -10.18 1.25 0.36
N ALA A 149 -9.51 0.18 -0.06
CA ALA A 149 -9.41 -1.08 0.68
C ALA A 149 -8.67 -0.91 2.02
N ALA A 150 -7.57 -0.15 2.06
CA ALA A 150 -6.82 0.12 3.29
C ALA A 150 -7.65 0.93 4.30
N ILE A 151 -8.39 1.95 3.83
CA ILE A 151 -9.30 2.73 4.68
C ILE A 151 -10.41 1.83 5.21
N PHE A 152 -11.01 1.01 4.34
CA PHE A 152 -12.08 0.10 4.70
C PHE A 152 -11.64 -0.86 5.81
N VAL A 153 -10.51 -1.56 5.62
CA VAL A 153 -9.96 -2.46 6.64
C VAL A 153 -9.64 -1.72 7.94
N ALA A 154 -9.04 -0.52 7.86
CA ALA A 154 -8.69 0.24 9.05
C ALA A 154 -9.91 0.73 9.85
N GLU A 155 -11.01 1.09 9.17
CA GLU A 155 -12.26 1.57 9.81
C GLU A 155 -13.09 0.44 10.41
N TYR A 156 -13.00 -0.78 9.83
CA TYR A 156 -13.64 -1.98 10.37
C TYR A 156 -12.80 -2.70 11.44
N SER A 157 -11.55 -2.30 11.64
CA SER A 157 -10.66 -2.99 12.58
C SER A 157 -10.74 -2.39 13.98
N PRO A 158 -10.83 -3.22 15.04
CA PRO A 158 -10.61 -2.78 16.41
C PRO A 158 -9.24 -2.10 16.56
N ASP A 159 -9.14 -1.09 17.42
CA ASP A 159 -7.94 -0.25 17.55
C ASP A 159 -6.68 -1.05 17.90
N ARG A 160 -6.81 -2.08 18.75
CA ARG A 160 -5.72 -2.93 19.23
C ARG A 160 -5.30 -4.04 18.24
N LYS A 161 -6.11 -4.33 17.21
CA LYS A 161 -5.86 -5.40 16.23
C LYS A 161 -5.70 -4.88 14.80
N ARG A 162 -5.62 -3.57 14.63
CA ARG A 162 -5.59 -2.93 13.31
C ARG A 162 -4.36 -3.29 12.49
N GLY A 163 -3.19 -3.49 13.13
CA GLY A 163 -1.97 -3.92 12.45
C GLY A 163 -2.10 -5.32 11.89
N PHE A 164 -2.52 -6.27 12.72
CA PHE A 164 -2.76 -7.65 12.30
C PHE A 164 -3.80 -7.76 11.19
N LEU A 165 -4.93 -7.06 11.35
CA LEU A 165 -6.02 -7.11 10.37
C LEU A 165 -5.66 -6.37 9.07
N GLY A 166 -4.94 -5.25 9.19
CA GLY A 166 -4.42 -4.51 8.03
C GLY A 166 -3.42 -5.30 7.21
N SER A 167 -2.57 -6.12 7.86
CA SER A 167 -1.57 -6.93 7.15
C SER A 167 -2.17 -7.97 6.21
N TRP A 168 -3.42 -8.39 6.41
CA TRP A 168 -4.12 -9.30 5.50
C TRP A 168 -4.41 -8.66 4.13
N LEU A 169 -4.50 -7.34 4.04
CA LEU A 169 -4.65 -6.66 2.76
C LEU A 169 -3.41 -6.89 1.89
N ASP A 170 -2.22 -6.67 2.44
CA ASP A 170 -0.96 -6.86 1.72
C ASP A 170 -0.57 -8.34 1.60
N PHE A 171 -1.04 -9.21 2.50
CA PHE A 171 -1.04 -10.66 2.28
C PHE A 171 -1.74 -11.00 0.95
N GLY A 172 -2.90 -10.38 0.68
CA GLY A 172 -3.59 -10.50 -0.59
C GLY A 172 -2.71 -10.07 -1.77
N SER A 173 -1.97 -8.97 -1.66
CA SER A 173 -1.03 -8.50 -2.70
C SER A 173 0.01 -9.57 -3.05
N ILE A 174 0.70 -10.11 -2.04
CA ILE A 174 1.73 -11.14 -2.23
C ILE A 174 1.11 -12.42 -2.80
N ALA A 175 -0.06 -12.84 -2.29
CA ALA A 175 -0.77 -14.01 -2.80
C ALA A 175 -1.14 -13.84 -4.28
N GLY A 176 -1.60 -12.65 -4.69
CA GLY A 176 -1.89 -12.32 -6.08
C GLY A 176 -0.65 -12.42 -6.96
N PHE A 177 0.48 -11.87 -6.52
CA PHE A 177 1.77 -12.00 -7.21
C PHE A 177 2.19 -13.47 -7.39
N ILE A 178 2.11 -14.27 -6.33
CA ILE A 178 2.43 -15.71 -6.38
C ILE A 178 1.53 -16.45 -7.37
N LEU A 179 0.23 -16.15 -7.37
CA LEU A 179 -0.71 -16.74 -8.31
C LEU A 179 -0.36 -16.36 -9.75
N GLY A 180 -0.04 -15.09 -10.01
CA GLY A 180 0.41 -14.65 -11.33
C GLY A 180 1.70 -15.33 -11.78
N ALA A 181 2.72 -15.33 -10.93
CA ALA A 181 3.98 -16.02 -11.17
C ALA A 181 3.79 -17.52 -11.38
N GLY A 182 3.02 -18.19 -10.50
CA GLY A 182 2.74 -19.61 -10.56
C GLY A 182 2.04 -20.05 -11.85
N VAL A 183 1.08 -19.26 -12.31
CA VAL A 183 0.41 -19.48 -13.60
C VAL A 183 1.41 -19.36 -14.76
N VAL A 184 2.27 -18.35 -14.76
CA VAL A 184 3.29 -18.19 -15.80
C VAL A 184 4.23 -19.40 -15.84
N VAL A 185 4.78 -19.81 -14.68
CA VAL A 185 5.66 -20.97 -14.57
C VAL A 185 4.95 -22.26 -14.99
N LEU A 186 3.71 -22.45 -14.53
CA LEU A 186 2.94 -23.65 -14.88
C LEU A 186 2.72 -23.74 -16.40
N ILE A 187 2.32 -22.66 -17.04
CA ILE A 187 2.09 -22.65 -18.49
C ILE A 187 3.41 -22.85 -19.24
N SER A 188 4.48 -22.14 -18.86
CA SER A 188 5.81 -22.30 -19.46
C SER A 188 6.29 -23.77 -19.38
N SER A 189 6.12 -24.43 -18.23
CA SER A 189 6.51 -25.82 -18.03
C SER A 189 5.69 -26.80 -18.86
N ILE A 190 4.39 -26.52 -19.10
CA ILE A 190 3.51 -27.39 -19.88
C ILE A 190 3.77 -27.25 -21.40
N VAL A 191 3.88 -26.04 -21.89
CA VAL A 191 3.97 -25.77 -23.32
C VAL A 191 5.42 -25.76 -23.85
N GLY A 192 6.40 -25.61 -22.94
CA GLY A 192 7.82 -25.42 -23.27
C GLY A 192 8.14 -23.99 -23.68
N GLU A 193 9.43 -23.62 -23.58
CA GLU A 193 9.92 -22.24 -23.77
C GLU A 193 9.57 -21.67 -25.16
N THR A 194 9.79 -22.43 -26.22
CA THR A 194 9.51 -22.02 -27.60
C THR A 194 8.03 -21.68 -27.81
N ASN A 195 7.16 -22.60 -27.41
CA ASN A 195 5.70 -22.39 -27.52
C ASN A 195 5.21 -21.31 -26.57
N PHE A 196 5.85 -21.13 -25.41
CA PHE A 196 5.54 -20.06 -24.50
C PHE A 196 5.79 -18.68 -25.13
N LEU A 197 6.94 -18.48 -25.81
CA LEU A 197 7.25 -17.24 -26.51
C LEU A 197 6.35 -17.00 -27.74
N GLU A 198 5.93 -18.06 -28.44
CA GLU A 198 5.05 -17.92 -29.61
C GLU A 198 3.60 -17.57 -29.24
N TRP A 199 3.01 -18.27 -28.27
CA TRP A 199 1.59 -18.10 -27.94
C TRP A 199 1.25 -18.29 -26.44
N GLY A 200 2.02 -19.09 -25.70
CA GLY A 200 1.71 -19.49 -24.32
C GLY A 200 1.64 -18.32 -23.34
N TRP A 201 2.39 -17.25 -23.58
CA TRP A 201 2.38 -16.03 -22.77
C TRP A 201 1.00 -15.35 -22.71
N ARG A 202 0.09 -15.65 -23.64
CA ARG A 202 -1.27 -15.09 -23.69
C ARG A 202 -2.19 -15.69 -22.63
N ILE A 203 -1.98 -16.97 -22.28
CA ILE A 203 -2.88 -17.70 -21.38
C ILE A 203 -3.02 -17.05 -20.01
N PRO A 204 -1.95 -16.60 -19.33
CA PRO A 204 -2.05 -15.91 -18.06
C PRO A 204 -2.97 -14.67 -18.11
N PHE A 205 -2.96 -13.92 -19.22
CA PHE A 205 -3.83 -12.77 -19.42
C PHE A 205 -5.31 -13.17 -19.61
N PHE A 206 -5.59 -14.31 -20.22
CA PHE A 206 -6.95 -14.82 -20.35
C PHE A 206 -7.56 -15.26 -19.02
N ILE A 207 -6.73 -15.70 -18.05
CA ILE A 207 -7.16 -16.07 -16.71
C ILE A 207 -7.66 -14.85 -15.91
N ALA A 208 -7.25 -13.64 -16.27
CA ALA A 208 -7.76 -12.43 -15.65
C ALA A 208 -9.28 -12.23 -15.81
N ALA A 209 -9.89 -12.72 -16.88
CA ALA A 209 -11.34 -12.57 -17.11
C ALA A 209 -12.18 -13.35 -16.07
N PRO A 210 -12.00 -14.67 -15.86
CA PRO A 210 -12.72 -15.38 -14.79
C PRO A 210 -12.41 -14.85 -13.40
N LEU A 211 -11.16 -14.45 -13.12
CA LEU A 211 -10.83 -13.79 -11.85
C LEU A 211 -11.59 -12.48 -11.67
N GLY A 212 -11.68 -11.65 -12.71
CA GLY A 212 -12.47 -10.43 -12.69
C GLY A 212 -13.95 -10.68 -12.36
N LEU A 213 -14.56 -11.72 -12.93
CA LEU A 213 -15.95 -12.12 -12.63
C LEU A 213 -16.12 -12.50 -11.14
N ILE A 214 -15.16 -13.24 -10.58
CA ILE A 214 -15.13 -13.57 -9.15
C ILE A 214 -15.04 -12.28 -8.31
N GLY A 215 -14.20 -11.32 -8.71
CA GLY A 215 -14.06 -10.04 -8.02
C GLY A 215 -15.34 -9.23 -8.01
N ILE A 216 -16.03 -9.16 -9.13
CA ILE A 216 -17.33 -8.49 -9.23
C ILE A 216 -18.35 -9.17 -8.30
N TYR A 217 -18.42 -10.50 -8.31
CA TYR A 217 -19.32 -11.26 -7.45
C TYR A 217 -19.05 -10.99 -5.96
N LEU A 218 -17.78 -11.05 -5.54
CA LEU A 218 -17.39 -10.79 -4.15
C LEU A 218 -17.75 -9.37 -3.71
N ARG A 219 -17.58 -8.38 -4.59
CA ARG A 219 -17.92 -6.98 -4.27
C ARG A 219 -19.42 -6.73 -4.20
N HIS A 220 -20.23 -7.43 -4.99
CA HIS A 220 -21.69 -7.36 -4.86
C HIS A 220 -22.21 -8.01 -3.57
N ALA A 221 -21.46 -8.98 -3.02
CA ALA A 221 -21.78 -9.63 -1.75
C ALA A 221 -21.40 -8.79 -0.51
N LEU A 222 -20.64 -7.70 -0.69
CA LEU A 222 -20.30 -6.77 0.39
C LEU A 222 -21.36 -5.67 0.50
N GLU A 223 -21.83 -5.44 1.71
CA GLU A 223 -22.65 -4.26 2.03
C GLU A 223 -21.79 -2.99 2.00
N GLU A 224 -22.42 -1.86 1.68
CA GLU A 224 -21.78 -0.53 1.78
C GLU A 224 -21.29 -0.30 3.23
N THR A 225 -20.20 0.45 3.42
CA THR A 225 -19.60 0.63 4.74
C THR A 225 -20.55 1.34 5.71
N PRO A 226 -20.68 0.89 6.98
CA PRO A 226 -21.55 1.54 7.96
C PRO A 226 -21.23 3.03 8.14
N THR A 227 -19.97 3.41 8.00
CA THR A 227 -19.52 4.81 8.08
C THR A 227 -20.04 5.64 6.92
N PHE A 228 -20.12 5.07 5.71
CA PHE A 228 -20.67 5.74 4.54
C PHE A 228 -22.21 5.82 4.64
N GLN A 229 -22.88 4.75 5.07
CA GLN A 229 -24.32 4.75 5.33
C GLN A 229 -24.68 5.80 6.36
N GLN A 230 -23.98 5.88 7.48
CA GLN A 230 -24.17 6.92 8.50
C GLN A 230 -23.94 8.34 7.94
N HIS A 231 -23.02 8.50 6.99
CA HIS A 231 -22.77 9.78 6.35
C HIS A 231 -23.89 10.16 5.40
N VAL A 232 -24.40 9.22 4.63
CA VAL A 232 -25.58 9.39 3.73
C VAL A 232 -26.83 9.69 4.56
N ASP A 233 -27.09 8.92 5.62
CA ASP A 233 -28.24 9.13 6.51
C ASP A 233 -28.20 10.50 7.20
N LYS A 234 -27.00 10.98 7.56
CA LYS A 234 -26.81 12.35 8.08
C LYS A 234 -27.11 13.41 7.02
N ILE A 235 -26.61 13.26 5.80
CA ILE A 235 -26.88 14.18 4.69
C ILE A 235 -28.37 14.21 4.39
N ASP A 236 -29.05 13.07 4.34
CA ASP A 236 -30.48 12.99 4.11
C ASP A 236 -31.31 13.61 5.27
N SER A 237 -30.85 13.44 6.50
CA SER A 237 -31.50 14.04 7.67
C SER A 237 -31.25 15.56 7.75
N ASP A 238 -30.08 16.04 7.34
CA ASP A 238 -29.71 17.46 7.32
C ASP A 238 -30.29 18.19 6.09
N SER A 239 -30.44 17.52 4.94
CA SER A 239 -31.12 18.07 3.76
C SER A 239 -32.61 18.36 4.00
N ARG A 240 -33.22 17.67 4.98
CA ARG A 240 -34.59 17.97 5.45
C ARG A 240 -34.68 19.16 6.41
N LYS A 241 -33.54 19.72 6.83
CA LYS A 241 -33.46 20.79 7.83
C LYS A 241 -32.89 22.11 7.30
N ASP A 242 -32.80 22.33 6.00
CA ASP A 242 -32.20 23.55 5.37
C ASP A 242 -30.80 23.92 5.93
N ILE A 243 -30.02 22.93 6.38
CA ILE A 243 -28.67 23.15 6.87
C ILE A 243 -27.70 23.01 5.70
N ALA A 244 -26.82 24.00 5.52
CA ALA A 244 -25.86 24.14 4.44
C ALA A 244 -25.07 22.84 4.16
N GLU A 245 -24.87 22.53 2.86
CA GLU A 245 -24.02 21.41 2.40
C GLU A 245 -22.73 21.30 3.24
N PRO A 246 -22.32 20.09 3.62
CA PRO A 246 -21.04 19.92 4.31
C PRO A 246 -19.93 20.57 3.48
N PRO A 247 -18.99 21.28 4.11
CA PRO A 247 -17.99 22.06 3.40
C PRO A 247 -17.19 21.13 2.48
N LYS A 248 -17.27 21.38 1.15
CA LYS A 248 -16.46 20.70 0.16
C LYS A 248 -14.98 20.91 0.53
N VAL A 249 -14.30 19.87 0.93
CA VAL A 249 -12.88 19.93 1.30
C VAL A 249 -12.08 20.34 0.08
N SER A 250 -11.50 21.54 0.11
CA SER A 250 -10.69 22.04 -0.99
C SER A 250 -9.35 21.28 -1.02
N PHE A 251 -8.93 20.87 -2.20
CA PHE A 251 -7.59 20.31 -2.46
C PHE A 251 -6.47 21.21 -1.86
N ARG A 252 -6.63 22.52 -1.98
CA ARG A 252 -5.71 23.50 -1.39
C ARG A 252 -5.65 23.41 0.14
N GLU A 253 -6.77 23.14 0.79
CA GLU A 253 -6.83 22.98 2.25
C GLU A 253 -6.09 21.73 2.72
N ILE A 254 -6.23 20.62 2.01
CA ILE A 254 -5.49 19.38 2.28
C ILE A 254 -3.99 19.66 2.19
N LEU A 255 -3.52 20.26 1.10
CA LEU A 255 -2.11 20.55 0.89
C LEU A 255 -1.53 21.52 1.92
N THR A 256 -2.29 22.55 2.35
CA THR A 256 -1.78 23.57 3.27
C THR A 256 -1.86 23.16 4.73
N LYS A 257 -2.96 22.50 5.15
CA LYS A 257 -3.15 22.14 6.57
C LYS A 257 -2.60 20.75 6.93
N GLN A 258 -2.46 19.84 5.96
CA GLN A 258 -2.02 18.48 6.19
C GLN A 258 -0.69 18.11 5.50
N TRP A 259 0.13 19.11 5.14
CA TRP A 259 1.39 18.88 4.42
C TRP A 259 2.37 17.96 5.15
N LYS A 260 2.45 18.06 6.51
CA LYS A 260 3.32 17.18 7.31
C LYS A 260 2.92 15.70 7.23
N PRO A 261 1.65 15.31 7.53
CA PRO A 261 1.19 13.95 7.32
C PRO A 261 1.30 13.49 5.85
N LEU A 262 1.09 14.39 4.88
CA LEU A 262 1.23 14.06 3.45
C LEU A 262 2.67 13.66 3.11
N ILE A 263 3.67 14.43 3.51
CA ILE A 263 5.09 14.11 3.26
C ILE A 263 5.49 12.80 3.93
N VAL A 264 5.07 12.58 5.18
CA VAL A 264 5.35 11.32 5.88
C VAL A 264 4.67 10.14 5.17
N CYS A 265 3.44 10.30 4.71
CA CYS A 265 2.72 9.29 3.94
C CYS A 265 3.45 8.98 2.61
N VAL A 266 3.84 10.01 1.86
CA VAL A 266 4.60 9.89 0.60
C VAL A 266 5.91 9.14 0.85
N GLY A 267 6.69 9.52 1.85
CA GLY A 267 7.95 8.87 2.17
C GLY A 267 7.78 7.40 2.56
N MET A 268 6.74 7.06 3.33
CA MET A 268 6.45 5.68 3.71
C MET A 268 6.05 4.84 2.50
N VAL A 269 5.17 5.35 1.63
CA VAL A 269 4.73 4.64 0.42
C VAL A 269 5.89 4.46 -0.56
N ILE A 270 6.76 5.47 -0.74
CA ILE A 270 7.97 5.34 -1.57
C ILE A 270 8.88 4.25 -1.01
N ALA A 271 9.21 4.30 0.29
CA ALA A 271 10.10 3.31 0.90
C ALA A 271 9.56 1.88 0.74
N THR A 272 8.26 1.70 0.94
CA THR A 272 7.61 0.39 0.80
C THR A 272 7.58 -0.07 -0.66
N ASN A 273 7.00 0.73 -1.56
CA ASN A 273 6.73 0.28 -2.93
C ASN A 273 7.98 0.22 -3.80
N VAL A 274 8.97 1.10 -3.61
CA VAL A 274 10.25 0.97 -4.33
C VAL A 274 10.94 -0.33 -3.94
N THR A 275 11.00 -0.67 -2.64
CA THR A 275 11.58 -1.93 -2.18
C THR A 275 10.77 -3.14 -2.70
N TYR A 276 9.44 -3.03 -2.73
CA TYR A 276 8.54 -4.05 -3.27
C TYR A 276 8.78 -4.32 -4.76
N TYR A 277 8.76 -3.27 -5.59
CA TYR A 277 8.99 -3.41 -7.03
C TYR A 277 10.42 -3.82 -7.38
N MET A 278 11.40 -3.39 -6.58
CA MET A 278 12.78 -3.85 -6.73
C MET A 278 12.87 -5.36 -6.51
N LEU A 279 12.30 -5.86 -5.41
CA LEU A 279 12.45 -7.27 -5.01
C LEU A 279 11.54 -8.21 -5.81
N LEU A 280 10.27 -7.84 -6.04
CA LEU A 280 9.29 -8.77 -6.61
C LEU A 280 9.09 -8.61 -8.11
N THR A 281 9.32 -7.41 -8.66
CA THR A 281 9.10 -7.15 -10.08
C THR A 281 10.40 -7.09 -10.89
N TYR A 282 11.44 -6.44 -10.37
CA TYR A 282 12.70 -6.29 -11.09
C TYR A 282 13.63 -7.49 -10.92
N MET A 283 13.66 -8.11 -9.74
CA MET A 283 14.61 -9.19 -9.42
C MET A 283 14.54 -10.40 -10.37
N PRO A 284 13.36 -10.88 -10.81
CA PRO A 284 13.29 -11.94 -11.83
C PRO A 284 14.10 -11.60 -13.09
N SER A 285 13.89 -10.39 -13.61
CA SER A 285 14.61 -9.89 -14.79
C SER A 285 16.11 -9.66 -14.53
N TYR A 286 16.47 -9.22 -13.32
CA TYR A 286 17.86 -9.03 -12.93
C TYR A 286 18.62 -10.36 -12.87
N LEU A 287 18.02 -11.41 -12.30
CA LEU A 287 18.64 -12.73 -12.21
C LEU A 287 18.82 -13.36 -13.59
N SER A 288 17.81 -13.28 -14.47
CA SER A 288 17.88 -13.90 -15.79
C SER A 288 18.75 -13.09 -16.76
N HIS A 289 18.53 -11.78 -16.90
CA HIS A 289 19.19 -10.96 -17.88
C HIS A 289 20.58 -10.49 -17.45
N SER A 290 20.70 -9.93 -16.24
CA SER A 290 21.97 -9.34 -15.79
C SER A 290 22.96 -10.35 -15.23
N LEU A 291 22.47 -11.43 -14.59
CA LEU A 291 23.32 -12.48 -14.03
C LEU A 291 23.36 -13.76 -14.89
N HIS A 292 22.64 -13.78 -16.02
CA HIS A 292 22.54 -14.95 -16.91
C HIS A 292 22.15 -16.25 -16.17
N TYR A 293 21.37 -16.12 -15.10
CA TYR A 293 20.83 -17.24 -14.38
C TYR A 293 19.66 -17.83 -15.16
N SER A 294 19.46 -19.16 -15.10
CA SER A 294 18.33 -19.75 -15.81
C SER A 294 17.02 -19.14 -15.35
N GLU A 295 16.14 -18.72 -16.28
CA GLU A 295 14.88 -18.04 -15.98
C GLU A 295 14.03 -18.87 -15.00
N ASP A 296 13.88 -20.16 -15.24
CA ASP A 296 13.07 -21.05 -14.39
C ASP A 296 13.56 -21.08 -12.94
N HIS A 297 14.87 -21.16 -12.70
CA HIS A 297 15.41 -21.18 -11.34
C HIS A 297 15.31 -19.80 -10.67
N GLY A 298 15.52 -18.73 -11.41
CA GLY A 298 15.40 -17.37 -10.89
C GLY A 298 13.97 -17.07 -10.42
N VAL A 299 12.98 -17.42 -11.24
CA VAL A 299 11.57 -17.25 -10.92
C VAL A 299 11.13 -18.10 -9.72
N LEU A 300 11.57 -19.38 -9.67
CA LEU A 300 11.26 -20.29 -8.55
C LEU A 300 11.82 -19.76 -7.22
N ILE A 301 13.03 -19.18 -7.22
CA ILE A 301 13.62 -18.55 -6.03
C ILE A 301 12.72 -17.41 -5.55
N ILE A 302 12.29 -16.52 -6.44
CA ILE A 302 11.43 -15.39 -6.08
C ILE A 302 10.07 -15.89 -5.56
N ILE A 303 9.46 -16.89 -6.18
CA ILE A 303 8.21 -17.49 -5.68
C ILE A 303 8.42 -18.07 -4.27
N ALA A 304 9.50 -18.79 -4.02
CA ALA A 304 9.80 -19.34 -2.70
C ALA A 304 9.98 -18.24 -1.64
N ILE A 305 10.63 -17.13 -1.99
CA ILE A 305 10.75 -15.94 -1.14
C ILE A 305 9.36 -15.34 -0.84
N MET A 306 8.53 -15.16 -1.87
CA MET A 306 7.17 -14.63 -1.69
C MET A 306 6.30 -15.53 -0.81
N VAL A 307 6.41 -16.86 -0.95
CA VAL A 307 5.73 -17.81 -0.06
C VAL A 307 6.21 -17.63 1.39
N GLY A 308 7.51 -17.47 1.61
CA GLY A 308 8.05 -17.13 2.93
C GLY A 308 7.47 -15.81 3.48
N MET A 309 7.35 -14.79 2.64
CA MET A 309 6.75 -13.51 2.99
C MET A 309 5.29 -13.63 3.44
N LEU A 310 4.49 -14.51 2.82
CA LEU A 310 3.10 -14.73 3.23
C LEU A 310 2.97 -15.16 4.70
N PHE A 311 3.88 -16.00 5.18
CA PHE A 311 3.86 -16.42 6.59
C PHE A 311 4.33 -15.31 7.53
N VAL A 312 5.32 -14.52 7.10
CA VAL A 312 5.90 -13.43 7.91
C VAL A 312 4.94 -12.23 8.01
N GLN A 313 4.17 -11.97 6.96
CA GLN A 313 3.33 -10.77 6.83
C GLN A 313 2.31 -10.57 7.97
N PRO A 314 1.41 -11.53 8.29
CA PRO A 314 0.46 -11.37 9.40
C PRO A 314 1.17 -11.27 10.75
N PHE A 315 2.30 -11.95 10.90
CA PHE A 315 3.11 -11.91 12.11
C PHE A 315 3.71 -10.52 12.35
N MET A 316 4.21 -9.85 11.28
CA MET A 316 4.69 -8.46 11.38
C MET A 316 3.55 -7.50 11.76
N GLY A 317 2.35 -7.70 11.20
CA GLY A 317 1.16 -6.96 11.59
C GLY A 317 0.83 -7.12 13.08
N LEU A 318 0.84 -8.36 13.60
CA LEU A 318 0.61 -8.66 15.01
C LEU A 318 1.67 -8.02 15.93
N LEU A 319 2.94 -8.14 15.57
CA LEU A 319 4.03 -7.52 16.34
C LEU A 319 3.90 -6.00 16.34
N SER A 320 3.43 -5.40 15.25
CA SER A 320 3.23 -3.95 15.16
C SER A 320 2.12 -3.42 16.07
N ASP A 321 1.12 -4.23 16.36
CA ASP A 321 0.08 -3.88 17.35
C ASP A 321 0.66 -3.90 18.78
N ARG A 322 1.65 -4.76 19.06
CA ARG A 322 2.27 -4.87 20.39
C ARG A 322 3.38 -3.84 20.63
N PHE A 323 4.29 -3.66 19.66
CA PHE A 323 5.50 -2.85 19.81
C PHE A 323 5.40 -1.46 19.18
N GLY A 324 4.30 -1.18 18.50
CA GLY A 324 4.15 0.04 17.72
C GLY A 324 4.55 -0.14 16.25
N ARG A 325 4.12 0.77 15.40
CA ARG A 325 4.37 0.74 13.94
C ARG A 325 5.64 1.47 13.56
N LYS A 326 5.92 2.57 14.26
CA LYS A 326 7.10 3.39 14.05
C LYS A 326 8.43 2.61 14.15
N PRO A 327 8.65 1.73 15.16
CA PRO A 327 9.88 0.94 15.25
C PRO A 327 10.13 0.06 14.03
N PHE A 328 9.07 -0.54 13.43
CA PHE A 328 9.23 -1.40 12.25
C PHE A 328 9.72 -0.63 11.04
N VAL A 329 9.20 0.59 10.81
CA VAL A 329 9.67 1.46 9.72
C VAL A 329 11.13 1.85 9.91
N ILE A 330 11.54 2.16 11.14
CA ILE A 330 12.92 2.53 11.47
C ILE A 330 13.87 1.33 11.31
N ILE A 331 13.53 0.17 11.88
CA ILE A 331 14.32 -1.06 11.80
C ILE A 331 14.46 -1.51 10.35
N GLY A 332 13.34 -1.53 9.60
CA GLY A 332 13.34 -1.86 8.17
C GLY A 332 14.26 -0.93 7.37
N SER A 333 14.22 0.38 7.65
CA SER A 333 15.05 1.37 6.96
C SER A 333 16.54 1.24 7.29
N ILE A 334 16.89 1.12 8.58
CA ILE A 334 18.27 0.93 8.99
C ILE A 334 18.83 -0.39 8.43
N GLY A 335 18.04 -1.47 8.55
CA GLY A 335 18.41 -2.77 8.00
C GLY A 335 18.63 -2.72 6.49
N LEU A 336 17.72 -2.08 5.75
CA LEU A 336 17.84 -1.93 4.29
C LEU A 336 19.09 -1.11 3.92
N PHE A 337 19.39 -0.04 4.63
CA PHE A 337 20.58 0.77 4.39
C PHE A 337 21.89 -0.01 4.59
N ILE A 338 21.99 -0.76 5.67
CA ILE A 338 23.22 -1.49 6.03
C ILE A 338 23.37 -2.77 5.20
N LEU A 339 22.28 -3.50 4.96
CA LEU A 339 22.29 -4.83 4.37
C LEU A 339 22.11 -4.85 2.85
N ALA A 340 21.75 -3.74 2.20
CA ALA A 340 21.54 -3.73 0.75
C ALA A 340 22.78 -4.23 -0.02
N ILE A 341 23.96 -3.66 0.22
CA ILE A 341 25.20 -4.08 -0.44
C ILE A 341 25.57 -5.53 -0.09
N PRO A 342 25.62 -5.94 1.20
CA PRO A 342 25.86 -7.35 1.56
C PRO A 342 24.89 -8.32 0.87
N CYS A 343 23.60 -8.00 0.81
CA CYS A 343 22.61 -8.84 0.11
C CYS A 343 22.92 -8.95 -1.38
N PHE A 344 23.27 -7.85 -2.05
CA PHE A 344 23.63 -7.89 -3.47
C PHE A 344 24.96 -8.61 -3.72
N ILE A 345 25.90 -8.61 -2.78
CA ILE A 345 27.10 -9.49 -2.86
C ILE A 345 26.67 -10.96 -2.85
N LEU A 346 25.75 -11.34 -1.96
CA LEU A 346 25.21 -12.70 -1.91
C LEU A 346 24.45 -13.08 -3.20
N ILE A 347 23.62 -12.16 -3.70
CA ILE A 347 22.82 -12.35 -4.93
C ILE A 347 23.75 -12.52 -6.15
N ASN A 348 24.83 -11.76 -6.23
CA ASN A 348 25.78 -11.81 -7.35
C ASN A 348 26.80 -12.97 -7.24
N SER A 349 26.74 -13.79 -6.20
CA SER A 349 27.68 -14.91 -5.99
C SER A 349 27.54 -16.07 -6.98
N GLY A 350 26.42 -16.18 -7.68
CA GLY A 350 26.09 -17.30 -8.56
C GLY A 350 25.71 -18.60 -7.83
N VAL A 351 25.73 -18.62 -6.49
CA VAL A 351 25.38 -19.79 -5.69
C VAL A 351 23.93 -19.66 -5.22
N VAL A 352 23.06 -20.63 -5.60
CA VAL A 352 21.61 -20.61 -5.32
C VAL A 352 21.28 -20.31 -3.86
N GLY A 353 21.97 -21.01 -2.93
CA GLY A 353 21.73 -20.79 -1.49
C GLY A 353 22.07 -19.40 -1.00
N LEU A 354 23.11 -18.76 -1.56
CA LEU A 354 23.50 -17.40 -1.22
C LEU A 354 22.55 -16.39 -1.87
N ILE A 355 22.13 -16.62 -3.11
CA ILE A 355 21.09 -15.83 -3.79
C ILE A 355 19.83 -15.82 -2.94
N PHE A 356 19.35 -17.01 -2.55
CA PHE A 356 18.17 -17.16 -1.70
C PHE A 356 18.33 -16.44 -0.36
N ALA A 357 19.46 -16.57 0.30
CA ALA A 357 19.73 -15.88 1.57
C ALA A 357 19.70 -14.36 1.43
N GLY A 358 20.36 -13.79 0.41
CA GLY A 358 20.35 -12.35 0.14
C GLY A 358 18.94 -11.81 -0.11
N LEU A 359 18.16 -12.50 -0.94
CA LEU A 359 16.77 -12.15 -1.23
C LEU A 359 15.86 -12.30 -0.01
N LEU A 360 16.05 -13.34 0.80
CA LEU A 360 15.26 -13.57 2.02
C LEU A 360 15.48 -12.45 3.04
N ILE A 361 16.72 -11.99 3.23
CA ILE A 361 17.00 -10.86 4.11
C ILE A 361 16.29 -9.60 3.63
N LEU A 362 16.38 -9.28 2.34
CA LEU A 362 15.66 -8.13 1.76
C LEU A 362 14.14 -8.28 1.90
N ALA A 363 13.60 -9.48 1.76
CA ALA A 363 12.18 -9.78 1.92
C ALA A 363 11.69 -9.56 3.36
N VAL A 364 12.47 -9.97 4.37
CA VAL A 364 12.16 -9.73 5.78
C VAL A 364 12.16 -8.22 6.08
N LEU A 365 13.13 -7.47 5.54
CA LEU A 365 13.18 -6.01 5.68
C LEU A 365 11.99 -5.34 4.99
N LEU A 366 11.60 -5.81 3.82
CA LEU A 366 10.40 -5.35 3.12
C LEU A 366 9.12 -5.61 3.96
N ASN A 367 9.01 -6.77 4.60
CA ASN A 367 7.87 -7.09 5.46
C ASN A 367 7.75 -6.14 6.68
N CYS A 368 8.85 -5.54 7.15
CA CYS A 368 8.78 -4.49 8.17
C CYS A 368 7.99 -3.26 7.71
N PHE A 369 8.02 -2.93 6.43
CA PHE A 369 7.25 -1.84 5.85
C PHE A 369 5.81 -2.27 5.51
N ILE A 370 5.65 -3.37 4.76
CA ILE A 370 4.34 -3.83 4.29
C ILE A 370 3.44 -4.18 5.48
N GLY A 371 3.97 -4.86 6.50
CA GLY A 371 3.20 -5.30 7.65
C GLY A 371 2.52 -4.19 8.45
N VAL A 372 2.99 -2.95 8.29
CA VAL A 372 2.44 -1.79 9.00
C VAL A 372 1.75 -0.78 8.08
N MET A 373 1.88 -0.92 6.75
CA MET A 373 1.43 0.09 5.79
C MET A 373 -0.08 0.30 5.83
N ALA A 374 -0.87 -0.74 5.62
CA ALA A 374 -2.33 -0.66 5.54
C ALA A 374 -3.00 -0.14 6.83
N SER A 375 -2.37 -0.36 7.99
CA SER A 375 -2.86 0.13 9.29
C SER A 375 -2.41 1.55 9.61
N THR A 376 -1.26 1.97 9.10
CA THR A 376 -0.63 3.26 9.41
C THR A 376 -1.14 4.39 8.53
N LEU A 377 -1.24 4.16 7.21
CA LEU A 377 -1.58 5.22 6.25
C LEU A 377 -2.96 5.86 6.53
N PRO A 378 -4.06 5.09 6.74
CA PRO A 378 -5.35 5.69 7.08
C PRO A 378 -5.36 6.44 8.41
N ALA A 379 -4.55 6.00 9.39
CA ALA A 379 -4.48 6.62 10.71
C ALA A 379 -3.79 7.99 10.72
N MET A 380 -3.05 8.33 9.66
CA MET A 380 -2.39 9.65 9.55
C MET A 380 -3.38 10.79 9.36
N PHE A 381 -4.55 10.53 8.74
CA PHE A 381 -5.49 11.56 8.30
C PHE A 381 -6.83 11.52 9.07
N PRO A 382 -7.44 12.69 9.33
CA PRO A 382 -8.78 12.77 9.91
C PRO A 382 -9.84 12.18 8.98
N THR A 383 -10.92 11.61 9.53
CA THR A 383 -11.98 10.88 8.79
C THR A 383 -12.55 11.67 7.61
N HIS A 384 -12.84 12.97 7.80
CA HIS A 384 -13.49 13.81 6.79
C HIS A 384 -12.64 14.12 5.54
N ILE A 385 -11.31 13.90 5.61
CA ILE A 385 -10.39 14.11 4.48
C ILE A 385 -9.53 12.88 4.18
N ARG A 386 -9.70 11.80 4.96
CA ARG A 386 -8.82 10.62 4.92
C ARG A 386 -8.68 10.05 3.52
N TYR A 387 -9.80 9.86 2.83
CA TYR A 387 -9.79 9.27 1.49
C TYR A 387 -9.03 10.15 0.49
N SER A 388 -9.41 11.42 0.37
CA SER A 388 -8.78 12.34 -0.58
C SER A 388 -7.29 12.56 -0.28
N ALA A 389 -6.93 12.77 0.99
CA ALA A 389 -5.54 13.00 1.38
C ALA A 389 -4.67 11.75 1.15
N LEU A 390 -5.17 10.57 1.51
CA LEU A 390 -4.46 9.32 1.29
C LEU A 390 -4.32 8.99 -0.20
N ALA A 391 -5.39 9.17 -0.99
CA ALA A 391 -5.35 8.95 -2.43
C ALA A 391 -4.32 9.84 -3.13
N ILE A 392 -4.24 11.13 -2.76
CA ILE A 392 -3.26 12.06 -3.29
C ILE A 392 -1.83 11.59 -2.95
N ALA A 393 -1.55 11.37 -1.66
CA ALA A 393 -0.22 10.97 -1.20
C ALA A 393 0.21 9.64 -1.81
N PHE A 394 -0.69 8.65 -1.83
CA PHE A 394 -0.43 7.31 -2.38
C PHE A 394 -0.13 7.36 -3.87
N ASN A 395 -0.98 8.00 -4.66
CA ASN A 395 -0.81 8.04 -6.12
C ASN A 395 0.44 8.82 -6.55
N ILE A 396 0.80 9.93 -5.87
CA ILE A 396 2.07 10.63 -6.11
C ILE A 396 3.26 9.71 -5.81
N SER A 397 3.20 8.96 -4.73
CA SER A 397 4.28 8.05 -4.32
C SER A 397 4.44 6.88 -5.28
N VAL A 398 3.31 6.29 -5.68
CA VAL A 398 3.30 5.13 -6.58
C VAL A 398 3.73 5.52 -8.00
N LEU A 399 3.49 6.77 -8.42
CA LEU A 399 4.04 7.32 -9.65
C LEU A 399 5.58 7.22 -9.68
N ILE A 400 6.23 7.56 -8.56
CA ILE A 400 7.69 7.48 -8.42
C ILE A 400 8.13 6.02 -8.28
N ALA A 401 7.49 5.27 -7.40
CA ALA A 401 7.86 3.89 -7.10
C ALA A 401 7.63 2.95 -8.29
N GLY A 402 6.60 3.17 -9.09
CA GLY A 402 6.29 2.37 -10.28
C GLY A 402 7.34 2.45 -11.39
N LEU A 403 8.19 3.48 -11.38
CA LEU A 403 9.34 3.60 -12.29
C LEU A 403 10.55 2.75 -11.85
N THR A 404 10.52 2.18 -10.65
CA THR A 404 11.67 1.45 -10.06
C THR A 404 12.23 0.35 -10.97
N PRO A 405 11.43 -0.57 -11.56
CA PRO A 405 11.98 -1.61 -12.42
C PRO A 405 12.71 -1.04 -13.64
N THR A 406 12.12 -0.04 -14.26
CA THR A 406 12.72 0.65 -15.42
C THR A 406 14.01 1.37 -15.06
N ILE A 407 14.00 2.14 -13.97
CA ILE A 407 15.18 2.89 -13.50
C ILE A 407 16.29 1.94 -13.10
N ALA A 408 15.97 0.85 -12.39
CA ALA A 408 16.96 -0.13 -11.95
C ALA A 408 17.62 -0.83 -13.15
N ALA A 409 16.81 -1.27 -14.13
CA ALA A 409 17.34 -1.86 -15.36
C ALA A 409 18.22 -0.88 -16.14
N TRP A 410 17.77 0.36 -16.32
CA TRP A 410 18.54 1.40 -16.99
C TRP A 410 19.86 1.72 -16.28
N LEU A 411 19.86 1.82 -14.95
CA LEU A 411 21.07 2.10 -14.18
C LEU A 411 22.11 0.99 -14.34
N VAL A 412 21.71 -0.28 -14.32
CA VAL A 412 22.61 -1.41 -14.52
C VAL A 412 23.16 -1.39 -15.93
N GLU A 413 22.32 -1.22 -16.95
CA GLU A 413 22.74 -1.20 -18.35
C GLU A 413 23.66 -0.01 -18.69
N ALA A 414 23.31 1.19 -18.23
CA ALA A 414 24.05 2.41 -18.51
C ALA A 414 25.42 2.48 -17.80
N THR A 415 25.55 1.85 -16.64
CA THR A 415 26.79 1.92 -15.82
C THR A 415 27.64 0.66 -15.91
N GLY A 416 27.07 -0.47 -16.34
CA GLY A 416 27.69 -1.79 -16.26
C GLY A 416 27.90 -2.28 -14.81
N ASN A 417 27.33 -1.59 -13.82
CA ASN A 417 27.54 -1.89 -12.40
C ASN A 417 26.34 -2.64 -11.80
N LEU A 418 26.55 -3.91 -11.48
CA LEU A 418 25.54 -4.81 -10.91
C LEU A 418 25.07 -4.40 -9.50
N TYR A 419 25.78 -3.48 -8.82
CA TYR A 419 25.39 -3.00 -7.48
C TYR A 419 24.49 -1.75 -7.52
N MET A 420 24.15 -1.22 -8.68
CA MET A 420 23.27 -0.04 -8.80
C MET A 420 21.92 -0.21 -8.11
N PRO A 421 21.24 -1.37 -8.17
CA PRO A 421 20.01 -1.58 -7.42
C PRO A 421 20.19 -1.49 -5.90
N ALA A 422 21.34 -1.95 -5.37
CA ALA A 422 21.66 -1.81 -3.94
C ALA A 422 21.80 -0.35 -3.53
N TYR A 423 22.51 0.46 -4.31
CA TYR A 423 22.65 1.91 -4.04
C TYR A 423 21.29 2.62 -4.12
N TYR A 424 20.45 2.23 -5.06
CA TYR A 424 19.09 2.75 -5.16
C TYR A 424 18.27 2.44 -3.90
N LEU A 425 18.32 1.19 -3.40
CA LEU A 425 17.67 0.80 -2.14
C LEU A 425 18.22 1.55 -0.93
N MET A 426 19.54 1.86 -0.88
CA MET A 426 20.12 2.67 0.19
C MET A 426 19.56 4.10 0.23
N VAL A 427 19.38 4.73 -0.94
CA VAL A 427 18.74 6.07 -1.02
C VAL A 427 17.32 6.00 -0.49
N VAL A 428 16.57 4.98 -0.89
CA VAL A 428 15.19 4.75 -0.43
C VAL A 428 15.13 4.47 1.06
N ALA A 429 16.10 3.74 1.59
CA ALA A 429 16.22 3.48 3.03
C ALA A 429 16.41 4.77 3.85
N VAL A 430 17.17 5.74 3.34
CA VAL A 430 17.28 7.07 3.96
C VAL A 430 15.93 7.78 4.00
N ILE A 431 15.16 7.73 2.90
CA ILE A 431 13.79 8.30 2.85
C ILE A 431 12.91 7.61 3.90
N GLY A 432 12.96 6.28 3.98
CA GLY A 432 12.22 5.49 4.97
C GLY A 432 12.61 5.84 6.40
N LEU A 433 13.90 6.01 6.69
CA LEU A 433 14.40 6.38 8.01
C LEU A 433 13.91 7.77 8.44
N VAL A 434 14.07 8.76 7.58
CA VAL A 434 13.56 10.13 7.82
C VAL A 434 12.05 10.08 8.09
N THR A 435 11.33 9.33 7.26
CA THR A 435 9.87 9.13 7.44
C THR A 435 9.56 8.51 8.80
N GLY A 436 10.26 7.44 9.19
CA GLY A 436 10.08 6.78 10.48
C GLY A 436 10.34 7.69 11.67
N ILE A 437 11.36 8.56 11.60
CA ILE A 437 11.68 9.52 12.67
C ILE A 437 10.52 10.52 12.86
N PHE A 438 10.00 11.11 11.78
CA PHE A 438 8.94 12.11 11.83
C PHE A 438 7.53 11.53 11.96
N MET A 439 7.35 10.24 11.73
CA MET A 439 6.09 9.55 11.86
C MET A 439 5.63 9.54 13.34
N LYS A 440 4.36 9.86 13.56
CA LYS A 440 3.72 9.70 14.87
C LYS A 440 3.27 8.26 15.04
N GLU A 441 3.46 7.70 16.25
CA GLU A 441 2.93 6.38 16.57
C GLU A 441 1.41 6.36 16.48
N THR A 442 0.87 5.33 15.83
CA THR A 442 -0.56 5.17 15.57
C THR A 442 -1.14 3.86 16.11
N ALA A 443 -0.31 2.98 16.69
CA ALA A 443 -0.76 1.73 17.28
C ALA A 443 -1.64 1.98 18.51
N ASN A 444 -2.64 1.13 18.71
CA ASN A 444 -3.55 1.15 19.86
C ASN A 444 -4.26 2.50 20.09
N ARG A 445 -4.43 3.28 19.04
CA ARG A 445 -5.10 4.59 19.11
C ARG A 445 -6.29 4.61 18.17
N PRO A 446 -7.38 5.27 18.56
CA PRO A 446 -8.52 5.50 17.67
C PRO A 446 -8.07 6.26 16.43
N LEU A 447 -8.71 5.98 15.30
CA LEU A 447 -8.49 6.75 14.08
C LEU A 447 -8.87 8.21 14.33
N LYS A 448 -8.10 9.14 13.78
CA LYS A 448 -8.37 10.58 13.95
C LYS A 448 -9.78 10.93 13.45
N GLY A 449 -10.61 11.43 14.36
CA GLY A 449 -11.99 11.83 14.07
C GLY A 449 -13.00 10.68 14.08
N ALA A 450 -12.61 9.46 14.48
CA ALA A 450 -13.49 8.35 14.75
C ALA A 450 -13.60 8.08 16.25
N THR A 451 -14.66 7.38 16.66
CA THR A 451 -14.81 6.84 18.02
C THR A 451 -13.87 5.63 18.21
N PRO A 452 -13.44 5.32 19.44
CA PRO A 452 -12.69 4.11 19.71
C PRO A 452 -13.46 2.86 19.27
N ALA A 453 -12.73 1.86 18.78
CA ALA A 453 -13.28 0.61 18.29
C ALA A 453 -12.70 -0.59 19.05
N ALA A 454 -13.58 -1.46 19.56
CA ALA A 454 -13.25 -2.65 20.33
C ALA A 454 -13.78 -3.93 19.68
N SER A 455 -13.12 -5.07 19.92
CA SER A 455 -13.56 -6.40 19.44
C SER A 455 -14.79 -6.89 20.18
N ASP A 456 -14.87 -6.59 21.48
CA ASP A 456 -15.94 -7.04 22.34
C ASP A 456 -16.20 -6.04 23.49
N ARG A 457 -17.19 -6.37 24.33
CA ARG A 457 -17.59 -5.53 25.46
C ARG A 457 -16.56 -5.52 26.60
N ALA A 458 -15.74 -6.54 26.72
CA ALA A 458 -14.69 -6.60 27.73
C ALA A 458 -13.56 -5.63 27.36
N GLU A 459 -13.09 -5.67 26.12
CA GLU A 459 -12.10 -4.72 25.58
C GLU A 459 -12.62 -3.27 25.63
N ALA A 460 -13.92 -3.05 25.38
CA ALA A 460 -14.51 -1.72 25.47
C ALA A 460 -14.46 -1.17 26.92
N LYS A 461 -14.64 -2.01 27.93
CA LYS A 461 -14.48 -1.61 29.33
C LYS A 461 -13.03 -1.28 29.68
N GLU A 462 -12.07 -2.07 29.19
CA GLU A 462 -10.64 -1.78 29.37
C GLU A 462 -10.24 -0.46 28.74
N ILE A 463 -10.67 -0.19 27.51
CA ILE A 463 -10.41 1.10 26.83
C ILE A 463 -10.99 2.27 27.61
N LEU A 464 -12.19 2.10 28.17
CA LEU A 464 -12.82 3.13 29.00
C LEU A 464 -12.03 3.37 30.30
N GLN A 465 -11.57 2.30 30.96
CA GLN A 465 -10.76 2.38 32.18
C GLN A 465 -9.42 3.07 31.89
N GLU A 466 -8.69 2.63 30.86
CA GLU A 466 -7.44 3.28 30.44
C GLU A 466 -7.63 4.77 30.10
N HIS A 467 -8.78 5.14 29.54
CA HIS A 467 -9.10 6.54 29.28
C HIS A 467 -9.27 7.35 30.57
N HIS A 468 -9.92 6.79 31.58
CA HIS A 468 -10.09 7.41 32.90
C HIS A 468 -8.74 7.56 33.61
N ASP A 469 -7.95 6.48 33.66
CA ASP A 469 -6.61 6.49 34.30
C ASP A 469 -5.68 7.52 33.64
N ASN A 470 -5.71 7.62 32.31
CA ASN A 470 -4.96 8.65 31.57
C ASN A 470 -5.42 10.09 31.87
N ILE A 471 -6.69 10.30 32.14
CA ILE A 471 -7.19 11.62 32.53
C ILE A 471 -6.77 11.94 33.97
N GLU A 472 -6.90 10.99 34.89
CA GLU A 472 -6.47 11.15 36.28
C GLU A 472 -4.97 11.48 36.35
N GLN A 473 -4.13 10.74 35.65
CA GLN A 473 -2.70 11.01 35.59
C GLN A 473 -2.37 12.37 35.01
N LYS A 474 -3.09 12.81 33.98
CA LYS A 474 -2.91 14.17 33.44
C LYS A 474 -3.33 15.26 34.42
N ILE A 475 -4.36 15.01 35.23
CA ILE A 475 -4.79 15.94 36.28
C ILE A 475 -3.69 16.04 37.33
N GLU A 476 -3.16 14.91 37.79
CA GLU A 476 -2.03 14.88 38.75
C GLU A 476 -0.79 15.60 38.23
N ASP A 477 -0.41 15.38 36.95
CA ASP A 477 0.71 16.07 36.32
C ASP A 477 0.49 17.61 36.24
N ILE A 478 -0.74 18.03 35.95
CA ILE A 478 -1.09 19.46 35.92
C ILE A 478 -1.04 20.06 37.32
N ASP A 479 -1.57 19.36 38.31
CA ASP A 479 -1.55 19.80 39.71
C ASP A 479 -0.10 19.92 40.23
N ALA A 480 0.76 18.97 39.89
CA ALA A 480 2.19 19.06 40.19
C ALA A 480 2.86 20.29 39.55
N GLN A 481 2.53 20.57 38.28
CA GLN A 481 3.04 21.75 37.57
C GLN A 481 2.52 23.06 38.20
N ILE A 482 1.26 23.11 38.65
CA ILE A 482 0.69 24.23 39.36
C ILE A 482 1.45 24.51 40.65
N VAL A 483 1.71 23.48 41.45
CA VAL A 483 2.49 23.63 42.71
C VAL A 483 3.89 24.16 42.43
N GLU A 484 4.57 23.65 41.37
CA GLU A 484 5.91 24.13 40.99
C GLU A 484 5.87 25.62 40.55
N LEU A 485 4.87 26.02 39.76
CA LEU A 485 4.70 27.37 39.29
C LEU A 485 4.34 28.31 40.43
N GLU A 486 3.52 27.90 41.39
CA GLU A 486 3.19 28.67 42.60
C GLU A 486 4.43 28.87 43.49
N ALA A 487 5.26 27.85 43.64
CA ALA A 487 6.53 27.97 44.35
C ALA A 487 7.50 28.95 43.66
N LYS A 488 7.61 28.86 42.33
CA LYS A 488 8.41 29.82 41.53
C LYS A 488 7.86 31.25 41.63
N ARG A 489 6.53 31.43 41.57
CA ARG A 489 5.89 32.74 41.77
C ARG A 489 6.23 33.30 43.14
N LYS A 490 6.07 32.48 44.20
CA LYS A 490 6.38 32.92 45.58
C LYS A 490 7.82 33.39 45.74
N ASN A 491 8.77 32.67 45.12
CA ASN A 491 10.20 33.03 45.14
C ASN A 491 10.47 34.32 44.36
N LEU A 492 9.85 34.53 43.22
CA LEU A 492 9.97 35.77 42.43
C LEU A 492 9.36 36.99 43.16
N THR A 493 8.19 36.81 43.77
CA THR A 493 7.57 37.88 44.58
C THR A 493 8.42 38.25 45.80
N ALA A 494 9.09 37.26 46.41
CA ALA A 494 10.01 37.50 47.52
C ALA A 494 11.29 38.23 47.07
N GLN A 495 11.73 38.06 45.82
CA GLN A 495 12.90 38.77 45.27
C GLN A 495 12.60 40.16 44.75
N HIS A 496 11.33 40.45 44.47
CA HIS A 496 10.85 41.76 43.95
C HIS A 496 9.61 42.22 44.71
N PRO A 497 9.77 42.68 45.97
CA PRO A 497 8.65 43.07 46.83
C PRO A 497 7.88 44.34 46.34
N ASP A 498 8.42 45.04 45.37
CA ASP A 498 7.81 46.28 44.82
C ASP A 498 6.91 46.04 43.59
N ILE A 499 6.67 44.78 43.21
CA ILE A 499 5.80 44.37 42.10
C ILE A 499 4.55 43.70 42.67
N ASP A 500 3.54 44.48 43.00
CA ASP A 500 2.18 43.99 43.29
C ASP A 500 1.30 44.04 42.04
#